data_5125ef42562eb9f0a8b6af9790383732
#
_entry.id   5125ef42562eb9f0a8b6af9790383732
#
_cell.length_a   1.000
_cell.length_b   1.000
_cell.length_c   1.000
_cell.angle_alpha   90.00
_cell.angle_beta   90.00
_cell.angle_gamma   90.00
#
_symmetry.space_group_name_H-M   'P 1'
#
loop_
_entity.id
_entity.type
_entity.pdbx_description
1 polymer ?
#
loop_
_entity_poly.entity_id
_entity_poly.type
_entity_poly.pdbx_seq_one_letter_code
_entity_poly.pdbx_strand_id
1 'polypeptide(L)'
;MIKIAFSPIYYHELPVGHRFPMLKYELIPEQLLHEGTISLDNLFVPKKCDKMDILRTHDVAYYEKLVNRQLSPSEQRKIGFPQSPELIERELVITQGTIDCALFALEHGCALNIAGGTHHAFAERGEGFCLLNDMAIAANYLLHRNLAKKILVIDLDVHQGNGTAKLMEKESRVFTF
;
A
#
# COMPACT_ATOMS: atom_id res chain seq x y z
N MET A 1 -9.71 20.70 2.51
CA MET A 1 -10.52 19.54 3.03
C MET A 1 -9.64 18.31 2.96
N ILE A 2 -9.57 17.50 4.01
CA ILE A 2 -8.79 16.24 3.99
C ILE A 2 -9.42 15.25 3.00
N LYS A 3 -8.59 14.51 2.28
CA LYS A 3 -9.01 13.43 1.37
C LYS A 3 -8.55 12.09 1.90
N ILE A 4 -9.42 11.09 1.78
CA ILE A 4 -9.20 9.75 2.34
C ILE A 4 -9.48 8.73 1.25
N ALA A 5 -8.44 7.97 0.89
CA ALA A 5 -8.57 6.86 -0.04
C ALA A 5 -9.27 5.69 0.66
N PHE A 6 -10.40 5.28 0.11
CA PHE A 6 -11.15 4.12 0.55
C PHE A 6 -11.82 3.43 -0.64
N SER A 7 -11.85 2.12 -0.60
CA SER A 7 -12.61 1.31 -1.55
C SER A 7 -13.14 0.05 -0.84
N PRO A 8 -14.35 -0.41 -1.14
CA PRO A 8 -14.86 -1.68 -0.61
C PRO A 8 -13.93 -2.87 -0.87
N ILE A 9 -13.12 -2.83 -1.95
CA ILE A 9 -12.13 -3.88 -2.25
C ILE A 9 -11.00 -3.96 -1.22
N TYR A 10 -10.85 -2.98 -0.34
CA TYR A 10 -9.87 -3.02 0.75
C TYR A 10 -10.18 -4.15 1.73
N TYR A 11 -11.45 -4.45 1.94
CA TYR A 11 -11.84 -5.70 2.56
C TYR A 11 -11.66 -6.86 1.56
N HIS A 12 -11.04 -7.92 2.00
CA HIS A 12 -10.83 -9.14 1.23
C HIS A 12 -11.17 -10.34 2.10
N GLU A 13 -12.08 -11.19 1.63
CA GLU A 13 -12.49 -12.35 2.40
C GLU A 13 -11.31 -13.31 2.59
N LEU A 14 -11.09 -13.70 3.83
CA LEU A 14 -10.03 -14.60 4.24
C LEU A 14 -10.62 -15.90 4.80
N PRO A 15 -9.87 -17.02 4.77
CA PRO A 15 -10.30 -18.26 5.39
C PRO A 15 -10.67 -18.09 6.86
N VAL A 16 -11.68 -18.85 7.31
CA VAL A 16 -12.12 -18.83 8.70
C VAL A 16 -10.95 -19.08 9.65
N GLY A 17 -10.81 -18.24 10.68
CA GLY A 17 -9.73 -18.31 11.65
C GLY A 17 -8.42 -17.66 11.18
N HIS A 18 -8.40 -16.98 10.04
CA HIS A 18 -7.23 -16.23 9.61
C HIS A 18 -6.92 -15.08 10.59
N ARG A 19 -5.65 -14.96 10.99
CA ARG A 19 -5.23 -14.01 12.05
C ARG A 19 -5.24 -12.53 11.66
N PHE A 20 -5.26 -12.21 10.35
CA PHE A 20 -5.23 -10.82 9.90
C PHE A 20 -6.62 -10.17 10.10
N PRO A 21 -6.70 -9.01 10.78
CA PRO A 21 -7.97 -8.37 11.13
C PRO A 21 -8.55 -7.59 9.95
N MET A 22 -8.97 -8.30 8.89
CA MET A 22 -9.40 -7.71 7.62
C MET A 22 -10.60 -6.76 7.77
N LEU A 23 -11.49 -7.03 8.73
CA LEU A 23 -12.70 -6.22 9.00
C LEU A 23 -12.38 -4.75 9.37
N LYS A 24 -11.17 -4.47 9.83
CA LYS A 24 -10.75 -3.09 10.16
C LYS A 24 -10.92 -2.12 9.00
N TYR A 25 -10.80 -2.60 7.76
CA TYR A 25 -10.91 -1.74 6.57
C TYR A 25 -12.34 -1.29 6.27
N GLU A 26 -13.36 -1.97 6.81
CA GLU A 26 -14.76 -1.55 6.78
C GLU A 26 -15.09 -0.71 8.02
N LEU A 27 -14.69 -1.17 9.20
CA LEU A 27 -15.04 -0.52 10.46
C LEU A 27 -14.44 0.88 10.62
N ILE A 28 -13.21 1.12 10.14
CA ILE A 28 -12.57 2.44 10.30
C ILE A 28 -13.35 3.54 9.58
N PRO A 29 -13.65 3.46 8.28
CA PRO A 29 -14.42 4.51 7.61
C PRO A 29 -15.86 4.62 8.16
N GLU A 30 -16.50 3.50 8.53
CA GLU A 30 -17.83 3.52 9.16
C GLU A 30 -17.83 4.27 10.48
N GLN A 31 -16.85 4.02 11.35
CA GLN A 31 -16.70 4.69 12.63
C GLN A 31 -16.47 6.19 12.46
N LEU A 32 -15.57 6.59 11.54
CA LEU A 32 -15.28 7.99 11.28
C LEU A 32 -16.51 8.76 10.75
N LEU A 33 -17.32 8.12 9.90
CA LEU A 33 -18.58 8.67 9.40
C LEU A 33 -19.63 8.75 10.51
N HIS A 34 -19.76 7.70 11.34
CA HIS A 34 -20.72 7.66 12.45
C HIS A 34 -20.44 8.74 13.49
N GLU A 35 -19.18 8.98 13.82
CA GLU A 35 -18.77 10.04 14.75
C GLU A 35 -18.86 11.45 14.16
N GLY A 36 -19.11 11.58 12.86
CA GLY A 36 -19.11 12.87 12.17
C GLY A 36 -17.72 13.50 12.04
N THR A 37 -16.66 12.73 12.27
CA THR A 37 -15.26 13.16 12.08
C THR A 37 -14.99 13.46 10.61
N ILE A 38 -15.63 12.71 9.72
CA ILE A 38 -15.59 12.89 8.26
C ILE A 38 -17.02 12.83 7.68
N SER A 39 -17.14 13.29 6.43
CA SER A 39 -18.32 13.08 5.58
C SER A 39 -17.95 12.25 4.35
N LEU A 40 -18.94 11.81 3.57
CA LEU A 40 -18.72 11.09 2.32
C LEU A 40 -17.85 11.88 1.32
N ASP A 41 -17.92 13.22 1.36
CA ASP A 41 -17.11 14.09 0.50
C ASP A 41 -15.59 14.02 0.78
N ASN A 42 -15.20 13.50 1.94
CA ASN A 42 -13.81 13.26 2.26
C ASN A 42 -13.27 11.99 1.58
N LEU A 43 -14.15 11.02 1.26
CA LEU A 43 -13.76 9.74 0.70
C LEU A 43 -13.58 9.84 -0.82
N PHE A 44 -12.62 9.11 -1.34
CA PHE A 44 -12.47 8.87 -2.77
C PHE A 44 -12.02 7.44 -3.05
N VAL A 45 -12.38 6.92 -4.22
CA VAL A 45 -12.05 5.56 -4.65
C VAL A 45 -10.85 5.60 -5.59
N PRO A 46 -9.69 5.03 -5.19
CA PRO A 46 -8.54 4.93 -6.08
C PRO A 46 -8.80 3.98 -7.24
N LYS A 47 -8.10 4.22 -8.36
CA LYS A 47 -8.03 3.27 -9.47
C LYS A 47 -6.96 2.21 -9.21
N LYS A 48 -6.75 1.27 -10.14
CA LYS A 48 -5.60 0.35 -10.10
C LYS A 48 -4.32 1.09 -10.44
N CYS A 49 -3.26 0.81 -9.70
CA CYS A 49 -1.93 1.36 -9.97
C CYS A 49 -1.38 0.85 -11.30
N ASP A 50 -0.73 1.75 -12.03
CA ASP A 50 -0.07 1.40 -13.29
C ASP A 50 1.14 0.48 -13.04
N LYS A 51 1.28 -0.53 -13.90
CA LYS A 51 2.42 -1.47 -13.85
C LYS A 51 3.77 -0.74 -13.83
N MET A 52 3.92 0.31 -14.65
CA MET A 52 5.20 1.01 -14.78
C MET A 52 5.59 1.74 -13.48
N ASP A 53 4.61 2.20 -12.71
CA ASP A 53 4.88 2.85 -11.43
C ASP A 53 5.28 1.83 -10.35
N ILE A 54 4.69 0.64 -10.38
CA ILE A 54 5.09 -0.49 -9.51
C ILE A 54 6.51 -0.96 -9.84
N LEU A 55 6.83 -1.09 -11.12
CA LEU A 55 8.14 -1.57 -11.59
C LEU A 55 9.31 -0.60 -11.34
N ARG A 56 9.04 0.62 -10.85
CA ARG A 56 10.09 1.52 -10.33
C ARG A 56 10.63 1.04 -8.98
N THR A 57 9.91 0.13 -8.33
CA THR A 57 10.21 -0.32 -6.96
C THR A 57 10.38 -1.83 -6.89
N HIS A 58 9.56 -2.57 -7.61
CA HIS A 58 9.55 -4.02 -7.60
C HIS A 58 10.12 -4.63 -8.87
N ASP A 59 10.77 -5.78 -8.73
CA ASP A 59 11.31 -6.54 -9.85
C ASP A 59 10.22 -7.04 -10.79
N VAL A 60 10.46 -6.96 -12.10
CA VAL A 60 9.55 -7.45 -13.12
C VAL A 60 9.19 -8.92 -12.89
N ALA A 61 10.17 -9.77 -12.56
CA ALA A 61 9.96 -11.19 -12.34
C ALA A 61 9.02 -11.46 -11.14
N TYR A 62 9.15 -10.67 -10.05
CA TYR A 62 8.25 -10.77 -8.90
C TYR A 62 6.85 -10.29 -9.25
N TYR A 63 6.74 -9.14 -9.91
CA TYR A 63 5.45 -8.60 -10.34
C TYR A 63 4.69 -9.60 -11.24
N GLU A 64 5.36 -10.19 -12.23
CA GLU A 64 4.74 -11.18 -13.13
C GLU A 64 4.28 -12.44 -12.37
N LYS A 65 5.10 -12.95 -11.44
CA LYS A 65 4.67 -14.06 -10.57
C LYS A 65 3.42 -13.69 -9.77
N LEU A 66 3.37 -12.47 -9.24
CA LEU A 66 2.28 -11.99 -8.41
C LEU A 66 0.98 -11.93 -9.23
N VAL A 67 0.97 -11.21 -10.36
CA VAL A 67 -0.24 -11.00 -11.17
C VAL A 67 -0.72 -12.29 -11.85
N ASN A 68 0.19 -13.21 -12.16
CA ASN A 68 -0.14 -14.51 -12.74
C ASN A 68 -0.43 -15.60 -11.67
N ARG A 69 -0.38 -15.24 -10.37
CA ARG A 69 -0.59 -16.16 -9.25
C ARG A 69 0.37 -17.36 -9.29
N GLN A 70 1.62 -17.09 -9.58
CA GLN A 70 2.69 -18.09 -9.71
C GLN A 70 3.66 -18.07 -8.52
N LEU A 71 3.27 -17.46 -7.42
CA LEU A 71 4.03 -17.56 -6.18
C LEU A 71 4.02 -19.00 -5.69
N SER A 72 5.19 -19.50 -5.32
CA SER A 72 5.33 -20.83 -4.74
C SER A 72 4.60 -20.94 -3.38
N PRO A 73 4.28 -22.14 -2.90
CA PRO A 73 3.70 -22.32 -1.57
C PRO A 73 4.57 -21.74 -0.44
N SER A 74 5.88 -21.65 -0.62
CA SER A 74 6.79 -21.04 0.35
C SER A 74 6.65 -19.53 0.36
N GLU A 75 6.63 -18.88 -0.81
CA GLU A 75 6.44 -17.43 -0.96
C GLU A 75 5.05 -17.02 -0.41
N GLN A 76 4.01 -17.77 -0.75
CA GLN A 76 2.66 -17.50 -0.24
C GLN A 76 2.58 -17.61 1.30
N ARG A 77 3.24 -18.60 1.92
CA ARG A 77 3.28 -18.72 3.39
C ARG A 77 4.01 -17.55 4.05
N LYS A 78 5.07 -17.01 3.42
CA LYS A 78 5.78 -15.83 3.93
C LYS A 78 4.91 -14.57 3.89
N ILE A 79 4.14 -14.40 2.83
CA ILE A 79 3.16 -13.32 2.70
C ILE A 79 2.03 -13.51 3.71
N GLY A 80 1.49 -14.72 3.82
CA GLY A 80 0.42 -15.06 4.76
C GLY A 80 -0.99 -14.91 4.18
N PHE A 81 -1.15 -14.47 2.94
CA PHE A 81 -2.44 -14.44 2.25
C PHE A 81 -2.52 -15.52 1.16
N PRO A 82 -3.68 -16.18 0.98
CA PRO A 82 -3.91 -17.04 -0.17
C PRO A 82 -3.96 -16.21 -1.46
N GLN A 83 -3.33 -16.71 -2.52
CA GLN A 83 -3.34 -16.02 -3.82
C GLN A 83 -4.74 -16.06 -4.44
N SER A 84 -5.24 -14.90 -4.86
CA SER A 84 -6.46 -14.78 -5.65
C SER A 84 -6.38 -13.57 -6.58
N PRO A 85 -7.20 -13.50 -7.64
CA PRO A 85 -7.29 -12.31 -8.50
C PRO A 85 -7.73 -11.07 -7.70
N GLU A 86 -8.66 -11.25 -6.76
CA GLU A 86 -9.24 -10.20 -5.93
C GLU A 86 -8.17 -9.61 -4.98
N LEU A 87 -7.30 -10.46 -4.42
CA LEU A 87 -6.17 -10.00 -3.61
C LEU A 87 -5.22 -9.13 -4.42
N ILE A 88 -4.88 -9.55 -5.64
CA ILE A 88 -3.99 -8.77 -6.50
C ILE A 88 -4.63 -7.43 -6.87
N GLU A 89 -5.91 -7.43 -7.25
CA GLU A 89 -6.64 -6.21 -7.55
C GLU A 89 -6.66 -5.26 -6.36
N ARG A 90 -6.95 -5.78 -5.18
CA ARG A 90 -6.89 -5.05 -3.90
C ARG A 90 -5.54 -4.35 -3.71
N GLU A 91 -4.43 -5.05 -3.87
CA GLU A 91 -3.09 -4.50 -3.69
C GLU A 91 -2.77 -3.39 -4.70
N LEU A 92 -3.22 -3.54 -5.94
CA LEU A 92 -3.06 -2.50 -6.96
C LEU A 92 -3.86 -1.23 -6.61
N VAL A 93 -5.08 -1.38 -6.06
CA VAL A 93 -5.92 -0.25 -5.67
C VAL A 93 -5.37 0.43 -4.39
N ILE A 94 -4.89 -0.34 -3.42
CA ILE A 94 -4.23 0.19 -2.21
C ILE A 94 -3.00 1.01 -2.59
N THR A 95 -2.15 0.46 -3.45
CA THR A 95 -0.93 1.13 -3.92
C THR A 95 -1.24 2.47 -4.60
N GLN A 96 -2.25 2.50 -5.47
CA GLN A 96 -2.68 3.75 -6.09
C GLN A 96 -3.25 4.72 -5.06
N GLY A 97 -3.99 4.21 -4.07
CA GLY A 97 -4.52 5.03 -2.98
C GLY A 97 -3.43 5.81 -2.25
N THR A 98 -2.28 5.18 -2.00
CA THR A 98 -1.13 5.85 -1.35
C THR A 98 -0.50 6.91 -2.28
N ILE A 99 -0.38 6.63 -3.59
CA ILE A 99 0.08 7.62 -4.57
C ILE A 99 -0.88 8.81 -4.62
N ASP A 100 -2.19 8.56 -4.75
CA ASP A 100 -3.21 9.61 -4.83
C ASP A 100 -3.25 10.46 -3.55
N CYS A 101 -3.13 9.82 -2.37
CA CYS A 101 -3.01 10.54 -1.10
C CYS A 101 -1.78 11.45 -1.07
N ALA A 102 -0.63 10.99 -1.56
CA ALA A 102 0.55 11.82 -1.64
C ALA A 102 0.35 13.03 -2.57
N LEU A 103 -0.31 12.85 -3.71
CA LEU A 103 -0.65 13.93 -4.64
C LEU A 103 -1.63 14.94 -4.01
N PHE A 104 -2.70 14.46 -3.35
CA PHE A 104 -3.63 15.33 -2.61
C PHE A 104 -2.94 16.10 -1.47
N ALA A 105 -2.00 15.45 -0.78
CA ALA A 105 -1.26 16.10 0.30
C ALA A 105 -0.37 17.25 -0.20
N LEU A 106 0.21 17.15 -1.40
CA LEU A 106 0.96 18.24 -2.02
C LEU A 106 0.10 19.47 -2.29
N GLU A 107 -1.18 19.30 -2.60
CA GLU A 107 -2.10 20.39 -2.88
C GLU A 107 -2.82 20.91 -1.62
N HIS A 108 -3.16 19.99 -0.71
CA HIS A 108 -4.08 20.27 0.40
C HIS A 108 -3.47 20.06 1.79
N GLY A 109 -2.19 19.68 1.85
CA GLY A 109 -1.41 19.54 3.09
C GLY A 109 -1.50 18.17 3.75
N CYS A 110 -2.63 17.45 3.65
CA CYS A 110 -2.81 16.14 4.27
C CYS A 110 -3.82 15.27 3.51
N ALA A 111 -3.53 13.98 3.44
CA ALA A 111 -4.45 12.95 2.99
C ALA A 111 -4.15 11.62 3.71
N LEU A 112 -5.11 10.71 3.73
CA LEU A 112 -5.01 9.42 4.40
C LEU A 112 -5.41 8.29 3.45
N ASN A 113 -4.75 7.15 3.56
CA ASN A 113 -5.19 5.89 2.95
C ASN A 113 -5.66 4.94 4.07
N ILE A 114 -6.89 4.43 3.98
CA ILE A 114 -7.44 3.50 4.99
C ILE A 114 -6.67 2.18 5.00
N ALA A 115 -6.09 1.80 3.87
CA ALA A 115 -5.19 0.64 3.74
C ALA A 115 -3.81 1.10 3.26
N GLY A 116 -2.84 0.19 3.25
CA GLY A 116 -1.44 0.50 2.92
C GLY A 116 -0.54 0.27 4.12
N GLY A 117 0.63 0.93 4.13
CA GLY A 117 1.66 0.68 5.14
C GLY A 117 2.31 -0.70 4.98
N THR A 118 2.44 -1.17 3.75
CA THR A 118 2.89 -2.54 3.43
C THR A 118 4.41 -2.67 3.43
N HIS A 119 5.00 -2.38 4.58
CA HIS A 119 6.43 -2.12 4.80
C HIS A 119 7.35 -3.35 4.75
N HIS A 120 6.80 -4.57 4.73
CA HIS A 120 7.58 -5.81 4.65
C HIS A 120 7.77 -6.31 3.21
N ALA A 121 7.22 -5.67 2.19
CA ALA A 121 7.45 -6.05 0.81
C ALA A 121 8.81 -5.51 0.32
N PHE A 122 9.62 -6.39 -0.27
CA PHE A 122 10.92 -6.14 -0.89
C PHE A 122 10.77 -6.03 -2.41
N ALA A 123 11.85 -5.71 -3.13
CA ALA A 123 11.81 -5.63 -4.58
C ALA A 123 11.38 -6.96 -5.23
N GLU A 124 11.92 -8.06 -4.72
CA GLU A 124 11.80 -9.39 -5.31
C GLU A 124 10.85 -10.34 -4.57
N ARG A 125 10.22 -9.90 -3.46
CA ARG A 125 9.32 -10.74 -2.65
C ARG A 125 8.41 -9.95 -1.73
N GLY A 126 7.30 -10.57 -1.34
CA GLY A 126 6.46 -10.12 -0.24
C GLY A 126 6.67 -10.91 1.04
N GLU A 127 6.40 -10.30 2.19
CA GLU A 127 6.43 -10.90 3.53
C GLU A 127 5.36 -10.26 4.43
N GLY A 128 4.95 -10.92 5.51
CA GLY A 128 4.19 -10.31 6.61
C GLY A 128 2.93 -9.56 6.17
N PHE A 129 2.09 -10.17 5.35
CA PHE A 129 0.87 -9.59 4.76
C PHE A 129 1.11 -8.44 3.77
N CYS A 130 2.35 -8.22 3.34
CA CYS A 130 2.71 -7.18 2.38
C CYS A 130 3.10 -7.82 1.05
N LEU A 131 2.40 -7.46 -0.03
CA LEU A 131 2.70 -7.92 -1.38
C LEU A 131 3.47 -6.86 -2.17
N LEU A 132 3.00 -5.63 -2.15
CA LEU A 132 3.64 -4.47 -2.78
C LEU A 132 3.95 -3.43 -1.69
N ASN A 133 5.08 -2.75 -1.77
CA ASN A 133 5.44 -1.69 -0.82
C ASN A 133 4.89 -0.35 -1.31
N ASP A 134 3.68 -0.04 -0.90
CA ASP A 134 2.94 1.14 -1.36
C ASP A 134 3.66 2.46 -1.04
N MET A 135 4.29 2.58 0.12
CA MET A 135 5.04 3.78 0.52
C MET A 135 6.28 3.98 -0.36
N ALA A 136 7.04 2.90 -0.62
CA ALA A 136 8.21 2.96 -1.48
C ALA A 136 7.83 3.25 -2.94
N ILE A 137 6.72 2.69 -3.43
CA ILE A 137 6.18 2.98 -4.76
C ILE A 137 5.78 4.45 -4.86
N ALA A 138 5.04 4.98 -3.87
CA ALA A 138 4.65 6.38 -3.85
C ALA A 138 5.87 7.31 -3.79
N ALA A 139 6.88 6.99 -2.99
CA ALA A 139 8.12 7.75 -2.91
C ALA A 139 8.85 7.78 -4.28
N ASN A 140 9.04 6.64 -4.91
CA ASN A 140 9.67 6.54 -6.23
C ASN A 140 8.84 7.26 -7.32
N TYR A 141 7.51 7.19 -7.24
CA TYR A 141 6.62 7.94 -8.14
C TYR A 141 6.84 9.44 -8.02
N LEU A 142 6.81 9.99 -6.80
CA LEU A 142 6.99 11.43 -6.56
C LEU A 142 8.36 11.92 -7.02
N LEU A 143 9.42 11.15 -6.74
CA LEU A 143 10.78 11.48 -7.17
C LEU A 143 10.93 11.43 -8.69
N HIS A 144 10.37 10.42 -9.34
CA HIS A 144 10.41 10.29 -10.81
C HIS A 144 9.69 11.43 -11.52
N ARG A 145 8.57 11.88 -10.96
CA ARG A 145 7.78 13.00 -11.48
C ARG A 145 8.33 14.36 -11.07
N ASN A 146 9.44 14.42 -10.32
CA ASN A 146 10.01 15.64 -9.75
C ASN A 146 9.03 16.44 -8.87
N LEU A 147 8.08 15.76 -8.23
CA LEU A 147 7.09 16.35 -7.33
C LEU A 147 7.62 16.53 -5.91
N ALA A 148 8.66 15.79 -5.54
CA ALA A 148 9.37 15.93 -4.27
C ALA A 148 10.89 15.90 -4.50
N LYS A 149 11.64 16.63 -3.67
CA LYS A 149 13.12 16.63 -3.68
C LYS A 149 13.71 15.72 -2.61
N LYS A 150 13.02 15.64 -1.49
CA LYS A 150 13.35 14.77 -0.34
C LYS A 150 12.07 14.25 0.28
N ILE A 151 12.09 13.03 0.75
CA ILE A 151 10.95 12.34 1.36
C ILE A 151 11.40 11.75 2.70
N LEU A 152 10.57 11.93 3.73
CA LEU A 152 10.72 11.26 5.01
C LEU A 152 9.58 10.24 5.13
N VAL A 153 9.92 8.98 5.34
CA VAL A 153 8.98 7.92 5.71
C VAL A 153 9.14 7.68 7.21
N ILE A 154 8.08 7.93 7.97
CA ILE A 154 8.02 7.62 9.40
C ILE A 154 7.12 6.40 9.58
N ASP A 155 7.71 5.31 10.04
CA ASP A 155 7.02 4.06 10.28
C ASP A 155 6.77 3.90 11.78
N LEU A 156 5.51 3.99 12.17
CA LEU A 156 5.08 3.87 13.57
C LEU A 156 4.51 2.48 13.90
N ASP A 157 4.66 1.51 12.98
CA ASP A 157 4.33 0.12 13.28
C ASP A 157 5.29 -0.48 14.31
N VAL A 158 4.80 -1.42 15.11
CA VAL A 158 5.62 -2.12 16.13
C VAL A 158 6.70 -3.01 15.50
N HIS A 159 6.49 -3.47 14.25
CA HIS A 159 7.48 -4.23 13.50
C HIS A 159 8.37 -3.29 12.69
N GLN A 160 9.65 -3.61 12.60
CA GLN A 160 10.56 -2.86 11.74
C GLN A 160 10.11 -2.93 10.27
N GLY A 161 10.03 -1.78 9.60
CA GLY A 161 9.76 -1.65 8.16
C GLY A 161 10.94 -2.09 7.28
N ASN A 162 11.35 -3.37 7.44
CA ASN A 162 12.55 -3.93 6.82
C ASN A 162 12.54 -3.90 5.30
N GLY A 163 11.37 -4.06 4.67
CA GLY A 163 11.20 -3.96 3.22
C GLY A 163 11.42 -2.53 2.73
N THR A 164 10.78 -1.55 3.38
CA THR A 164 10.91 -0.13 3.05
C THR A 164 12.37 0.33 3.22
N ALA A 165 12.99 -0.01 4.36
CA ALA A 165 14.40 0.32 4.62
C ALA A 165 15.32 -0.27 3.54
N LYS A 166 15.10 -1.53 3.13
CA LYS A 166 15.89 -2.18 2.08
C LYS A 166 15.70 -1.55 0.71
N LEU A 167 14.48 -1.22 0.35
CA LEU A 167 14.17 -0.58 -0.93
C LEU A 167 14.79 0.80 -1.06
N MET A 168 14.85 1.55 0.05
CA MET A 168 15.34 2.93 0.07
C MET A 168 16.82 3.07 0.46
N GLU A 169 17.54 1.97 0.80
CA GLU A 169 18.93 2.03 1.33
C GLU A 169 19.92 2.78 0.44
N LYS A 170 19.67 2.84 -0.89
CA LYS A 170 20.52 3.50 -1.87
C LYS A 170 19.95 4.80 -2.43
N GLU A 171 18.75 5.18 -2.00
CA GLU A 171 18.09 6.41 -2.45
C GLU A 171 18.29 7.54 -1.42
N SER A 172 19.31 8.34 -1.62
CA SER A 172 19.71 9.42 -0.68
C SER A 172 18.66 10.53 -0.49
N ARG A 173 17.62 10.57 -1.32
CA ARG A 173 16.52 11.53 -1.23
C ARG A 173 15.37 11.01 -0.37
N VAL A 174 15.40 9.74 0.05
CA VAL A 174 14.38 9.14 0.93
C VAL A 174 15.05 8.71 2.22
N PHE A 175 14.59 9.26 3.32
CA PHE A 175 14.98 8.83 4.66
C PHE A 175 13.85 8.01 5.29
N THR A 176 14.17 6.86 5.85
CA THR A 176 13.22 5.97 6.54
C THR A 176 13.56 5.88 8.01
N PHE A 177 12.55 6.06 8.88
CA PHE A 177 12.69 6.03 10.33
C PHE A 177 11.64 5.13 10.95
#